data_cb320d5f2a19a90da3e30d0db919d282
#
_entry.id   cb320d5f2a19a90da3e30d0db919d282
#
_cell.length_a   1.000
_cell.length_b   1.000
_cell.length_c   1.000
_cell.angle_alpha   90.00
_cell.angle_beta   90.00
_cell.angle_gamma   90.00
#
_symmetry.space_group_name_H-M   'P 1'
#
loop_
_entity.id
_entity.type
_entity.pdbx_description
1 polymer ?
#
loop_
_entity_poly.entity_id
_entity_poly.type
_entity_poly.pdbx_seq_one_letter_code
_entity_poly.pdbx_strand_id
1 'polypeptide(L)'
;MSKKEPKVAIVHDWLVGYAGGDRVVDAMKRVFPDAVIYTLVYDPKNMPEHFKSYDIRTSWFQKVPFSNRLYKAMLPLMPRAFEAFDLTEYDLVLSSSSSCSKGVITRPDAVHICYCHTPIRYVWDFYYTYRANANWLARLVMPCLLYTSDAADDLT
;
A
#
# COMPACT_ATOMS: atom_id res chain seq x y z
N MET A 1 -35.56 8.14 -5.37
CA MET A 1 -34.41 8.07 -4.45
C MET A 1 -33.14 8.23 -5.29
N SER A 2 -32.48 9.38 -5.20
CA SER A 2 -31.19 9.59 -5.88
C SER A 2 -30.17 8.66 -5.24
N LYS A 3 -29.66 7.68 -6.00
CA LYS A 3 -28.54 6.85 -5.57
C LYS A 3 -27.33 7.77 -5.46
N LYS A 4 -26.95 8.13 -4.24
CA LYS A 4 -25.69 8.84 -3.99
C LYS A 4 -24.56 7.95 -4.51
N GLU A 5 -23.74 8.46 -5.41
CA GLU A 5 -22.56 7.73 -5.88
C GLU A 5 -21.63 7.47 -4.69
N PRO A 6 -21.07 6.24 -4.57
CA PRO A 6 -20.22 5.89 -3.46
C PRO A 6 -18.93 6.71 -3.51
N LYS A 7 -18.51 7.23 -2.37
CA LYS A 7 -17.16 7.79 -2.23
C LYS A 7 -16.14 6.66 -2.22
N VAL A 8 -15.14 6.75 -3.11
CA VAL A 8 -14.14 5.69 -3.32
C VAL A 8 -12.75 6.17 -2.93
N ALA A 9 -12.05 5.35 -2.17
CA ALA A 9 -10.60 5.48 -1.94
C ALA A 9 -9.86 4.32 -2.61
N ILE A 10 -8.71 4.61 -3.19
CA ILE A 10 -7.75 3.62 -3.69
C ILE A 10 -6.53 3.66 -2.77
N VAL A 11 -6.14 2.52 -2.23
CA VAL A 11 -4.96 2.41 -1.36
C VAL A 11 -3.89 1.58 -2.04
N HIS A 12 -2.68 2.09 -2.14
CA HIS A 12 -1.57 1.41 -2.78
C HIS A 12 -0.32 1.48 -1.93
N ASP A 13 0.56 0.46 -2.01
CA ASP A 13 1.73 0.38 -1.14
C ASP A 13 2.68 1.58 -1.29
N TRP A 14 3.14 1.88 -2.52
CA TRP A 14 4.01 3.02 -2.83
C TRP A 14 3.96 3.37 -4.31
N LEU A 15 4.13 4.64 -4.65
CA LEU A 15 4.17 5.18 -6.00
C LEU A 15 5.53 5.83 -6.27
N VAL A 16 6.58 5.00 -6.41
CA VAL A 16 7.98 5.45 -6.59
C VAL A 16 8.59 5.06 -7.94
N GLY A 17 7.81 4.40 -8.79
CA GLY A 17 8.20 3.99 -10.13
C GLY A 17 7.07 3.20 -10.78
N TYR A 18 6.83 3.44 -12.08
CA TYR A 18 5.68 2.87 -12.79
C TYR A 18 5.91 1.41 -13.19
N ALA A 19 5.34 0.49 -12.42
CA ALA A 19 5.44 -0.96 -12.60
C ALA A 19 4.05 -1.62 -12.71
N GLY A 20 3.98 -2.94 -12.59
CA GLY A 20 2.74 -3.72 -12.73
C GLY A 20 1.64 -3.31 -11.75
N GLY A 21 1.99 -3.13 -10.47
CA GLY A 21 1.05 -2.71 -9.42
C GLY A 21 0.46 -1.32 -9.68
N ASP A 22 1.30 -0.39 -10.14
CA ASP A 22 0.88 0.99 -10.44
C ASP A 22 -0.09 1.04 -11.63
N ARG A 23 0.04 0.11 -12.59
CA ARG A 23 -0.92 -0.04 -13.70
C ARG A 23 -2.30 -0.50 -13.22
N VAL A 24 -2.35 -1.29 -12.15
CA VAL A 24 -3.63 -1.67 -11.52
C VAL A 24 -4.29 -0.47 -10.86
N VAL A 25 -3.51 0.38 -10.17
CA VAL A 25 -4.01 1.66 -9.63
C VAL A 25 -4.56 2.54 -10.74
N ASP A 26 -3.85 2.63 -11.86
CA ASP A 26 -4.28 3.40 -13.04
C ASP A 26 -5.60 2.85 -13.64
N ALA A 27 -5.73 1.53 -13.71
CA ALA A 27 -6.97 0.88 -14.14
C ALA A 27 -8.13 1.17 -13.17
N MET A 28 -7.89 1.11 -11.86
CA MET A 28 -8.88 1.47 -10.83
C MET A 28 -9.32 2.94 -10.98
N LYS A 29 -8.37 3.85 -11.25
CA LYS A 29 -8.67 5.28 -11.48
C LYS A 29 -9.50 5.52 -12.73
N ARG A 30 -9.36 4.70 -13.77
CA ARG A 30 -10.22 4.79 -14.97
C ARG A 30 -11.67 4.40 -14.68
N VAL A 31 -11.87 3.44 -13.76
CA VAL A 31 -13.22 3.01 -13.33
C VAL A 31 -13.83 4.02 -12.35
N PHE A 32 -13.00 4.58 -11.46
CA PHE A 32 -13.39 5.54 -10.42
C PHE A 32 -12.57 6.83 -10.55
N PRO A 33 -12.93 7.72 -11.49
CA PRO A 33 -12.13 8.93 -11.78
C PRO A 33 -11.99 9.87 -10.58
N ASP A 34 -12.99 9.93 -9.71
CA ASP A 34 -13.03 10.81 -8.54
C ASP A 34 -12.41 10.19 -7.29
N ALA A 35 -11.95 8.93 -7.36
CA ALA A 35 -11.35 8.27 -6.23
C ALA A 35 -10.04 8.96 -5.78
N VAL A 36 -9.87 9.12 -4.48
CA VAL A 36 -8.63 9.61 -3.87
C VAL A 36 -7.65 8.44 -3.72
N ILE A 37 -6.39 8.65 -4.05
CA ILE A 37 -5.34 7.65 -3.89
C ILE A 37 -4.59 7.89 -2.58
N TYR A 38 -4.49 6.86 -1.75
CA TYR A 38 -3.69 6.82 -0.53
C TYR A 38 -2.49 5.93 -0.74
N THR A 39 -1.30 6.41 -0.41
CA THR A 39 -0.06 5.65 -0.58
C THR A 39 0.97 6.00 0.50
N LEU A 40 1.89 5.08 0.76
CA LEU A 40 2.95 5.31 1.75
C LEU A 40 3.83 6.48 1.35
N VAL A 41 4.36 6.43 0.12
CA VAL A 41 5.23 7.46 -0.48
C VAL A 41 4.89 7.64 -1.96
N TYR A 42 5.08 8.86 -2.46
CA TYR A 42 4.88 9.23 -3.85
C TYR A 42 6.08 10.00 -4.38
N ASP A 43 6.64 9.55 -5.50
CA ASP A 43 7.71 10.24 -6.22
C ASP A 43 7.23 10.67 -7.62
N PRO A 44 6.78 11.92 -7.79
CA PRO A 44 6.23 12.39 -9.05
C PRO A 44 7.23 12.41 -10.21
N LYS A 45 8.54 12.31 -9.93
CA LYS A 45 9.58 12.30 -10.96
C LYS A 45 9.67 10.96 -11.69
N ASN A 46 9.33 9.88 -11.00
CA ASN A 46 9.42 8.52 -11.52
C ASN A 46 8.06 7.94 -11.93
N MET A 47 7.00 8.75 -11.87
CA MET A 47 5.65 8.37 -12.28
C MET A 47 5.25 9.05 -13.59
N PRO A 48 4.35 8.45 -14.40
CA PRO A 48 3.81 9.08 -15.60
C PRO A 48 3.14 10.43 -15.30
N GLU A 49 3.16 11.35 -16.26
CA GLU A 49 2.68 12.72 -16.13
C GLU A 49 1.22 12.80 -15.63
N HIS A 50 0.36 11.88 -16.10
CA HIS A 50 -1.06 11.88 -15.72
C HIS A 50 -1.30 11.62 -14.23
N PHE A 51 -0.35 10.98 -13.51
CA PHE A 51 -0.46 10.80 -12.05
C PHE A 51 -0.44 12.13 -11.28
N LYS A 52 0.15 13.17 -11.86
CA LYS A 52 0.16 14.51 -11.23
C LYS A 52 -1.24 15.16 -11.19
N SER A 53 -2.17 14.69 -12.03
CA SER A 53 -3.56 15.16 -12.03
C SER A 53 -4.43 14.46 -10.99
N TYR A 54 -3.95 13.37 -10.39
CA TYR A 54 -4.71 12.61 -9.39
C TYR A 54 -4.60 13.25 -8.00
N ASP A 55 -5.67 13.17 -7.20
CA ASP A 55 -5.60 13.48 -5.76
C ASP A 55 -4.88 12.31 -5.06
N ILE A 56 -3.59 12.53 -4.71
CA ILE A 56 -2.73 11.55 -4.07
C ILE A 56 -2.39 12.04 -2.67
N ARG A 57 -2.80 11.28 -1.67
CA ARG A 57 -2.51 11.55 -0.26
C ARG A 57 -1.48 10.55 0.24
N THR A 58 -0.40 11.08 0.80
CA THR A 58 0.71 10.27 1.30
C THR A 58 0.67 10.16 2.82
N SER A 59 1.27 9.07 3.34
CA SER A 59 1.44 8.92 4.77
C SER A 59 2.48 9.90 5.34
N TRP A 60 2.62 9.91 6.67
CA TRP A 60 3.67 10.66 7.36
C TRP A 60 5.09 10.25 6.93
N PHE A 61 5.26 9.06 6.36
CA PHE A 61 6.52 8.60 5.77
C PHE A 61 7.07 9.53 4.69
N GLN A 62 6.21 10.18 3.92
CA GLN A 62 6.62 11.14 2.89
C GLN A 62 7.49 12.27 3.44
N LYS A 63 7.31 12.62 4.73
CA LYS A 63 8.05 13.68 5.42
C LYS A 63 9.46 13.24 5.84
N VAL A 64 9.76 11.94 5.81
CA VAL A 64 11.08 11.42 6.17
C VAL A 64 12.06 11.72 5.03
N PRO A 65 13.22 12.30 5.31
CA PRO A 65 14.24 12.54 4.28
C PRO A 65 14.58 11.24 3.53
N PHE A 66 14.67 11.33 2.20
CA PHE A 66 14.95 10.18 1.31
C PHE A 66 13.94 9.04 1.41
N SER A 67 12.71 9.30 1.84
CA SER A 67 11.64 8.30 1.99
C SER A 67 11.44 7.44 0.74
N ASN A 68 11.51 8.03 -0.46
CA ASN A 68 11.41 7.35 -1.75
C ASN A 68 12.54 6.33 -2.03
N ARG A 69 13.65 6.36 -1.26
CA ARG A 69 14.74 5.37 -1.33
C ARG A 69 14.75 4.43 -0.12
N LEU A 70 14.32 4.92 1.04
CA LEU A 70 14.39 4.23 2.32
C LEU A 70 13.14 3.43 2.66
N TYR A 71 12.04 3.57 1.88
CA TYR A 71 10.75 2.93 2.21
C TYR A 71 10.88 1.42 2.49
N LYS A 72 11.72 0.69 1.75
CA LYS A 72 11.95 -0.74 2.00
C LYS A 72 12.59 -1.04 3.35
N ALA A 73 13.42 -0.15 3.86
CA ALA A 73 14.04 -0.31 5.18
C ALA A 73 13.05 -0.04 6.32
N MET A 74 11.94 0.65 6.02
CA MET A 74 10.93 1.00 7.00
C MET A 74 9.73 0.03 7.01
N LEU A 75 9.86 -1.13 6.38
CA LEU A 75 8.83 -2.18 6.33
C LEU A 75 8.13 -2.46 7.66
N PRO A 76 8.82 -2.57 8.82
CA PRO A 76 8.17 -2.85 10.10
C PRO A 76 7.19 -1.75 10.56
N LEU A 77 7.36 -0.54 10.07
CA LEU A 77 6.52 0.61 10.43
C LEU A 77 5.39 0.86 9.43
N MET A 78 5.41 0.19 8.27
CA MET A 78 4.41 0.36 7.21
C MET A 78 2.98 0.07 7.67
N PRO A 79 2.68 -1.04 8.39
CA PRO A 79 1.32 -1.31 8.84
C PRO A 79 0.75 -0.12 9.62
N ARG A 80 1.51 0.41 10.58
CA ARG A 80 1.09 1.56 11.38
C ARG A 80 0.87 2.84 10.56
N ALA A 81 1.62 3.00 9.47
CA ALA A 81 1.44 4.15 8.58
C ALA A 81 0.16 4.03 7.74
N PHE A 82 -0.24 2.81 7.36
CA PHE A 82 -1.50 2.56 6.69
C PHE A 82 -2.70 2.66 7.63
N GLU A 83 -2.59 2.16 8.86
CA GLU A 83 -3.61 2.29 9.90
C GLU A 83 -3.90 3.76 10.28
N ALA A 84 -2.93 4.65 10.07
CA ALA A 84 -3.07 6.08 10.37
C ALA A 84 -3.88 6.86 9.31
N PHE A 85 -4.24 6.25 8.17
CA PHE A 85 -5.12 6.89 7.22
C PHE A 85 -6.55 6.94 7.73
N ASP A 86 -7.15 8.13 7.70
CA ASP A 86 -8.58 8.29 7.96
C ASP A 86 -9.36 7.99 6.67
N LEU A 87 -9.98 6.82 6.63
CA LEU A 87 -10.81 6.36 5.53
C LEU A 87 -12.32 6.33 5.89
N THR A 88 -12.71 6.98 6.97
CA THR A 88 -14.09 6.94 7.48
C THR A 88 -15.12 7.60 6.58
N GLU A 89 -14.71 8.47 5.68
CA GLU A 89 -15.61 9.13 4.72
C GLU A 89 -15.95 8.29 3.48
N TYR A 90 -15.25 7.16 3.26
CA TYR A 90 -15.38 6.36 2.04
C TYR A 90 -16.35 5.20 2.22
N ASP A 91 -17.17 4.97 1.19
CA ASP A 91 -18.14 3.87 1.11
C ASP A 91 -17.50 2.61 0.51
N LEU A 92 -16.49 2.81 -0.36
CA LEU A 92 -15.73 1.74 -1.01
C LEU A 92 -14.23 2.05 -0.90
N VAL A 93 -13.47 1.08 -0.41
CA VAL A 93 -12.01 1.12 -0.37
C VAL A 93 -11.46 0.02 -1.26
N LEU A 94 -10.64 0.40 -2.24
CA LEU A 94 -9.95 -0.52 -3.15
C LEU A 94 -8.48 -0.54 -2.79
N SER A 95 -7.95 -1.65 -2.29
CA SER A 95 -6.52 -1.76 -2.04
C SER A 95 -5.82 -2.57 -3.14
N SER A 96 -4.71 -2.05 -3.65
CA SER A 96 -3.79 -2.71 -4.58
C SER A 96 -2.52 -3.03 -3.80
N SER A 97 -2.45 -4.25 -3.25
CA SER A 97 -1.50 -4.62 -2.22
C SER A 97 -0.54 -5.72 -2.66
N SER A 98 0.74 -5.43 -2.57
CA SER A 98 1.84 -6.41 -2.58
C SER A 98 2.50 -6.53 -1.20
N SER A 99 2.17 -5.62 -0.28
CA SER A 99 2.76 -5.54 1.07
C SER A 99 1.69 -5.28 2.12
N CYS A 100 1.53 -4.06 2.58
CA CYS A 100 0.78 -3.70 3.77
C CYS A 100 -0.49 -2.88 3.51
N SER A 101 -0.73 -2.40 2.29
CA SER A 101 -1.89 -1.54 1.98
C SER A 101 -3.25 -2.23 2.17
N LYS A 102 -3.28 -3.57 2.19
CA LYS A 102 -4.46 -4.36 2.55
C LYS A 102 -4.89 -4.22 4.02
N GLY A 103 -3.99 -3.77 4.90
CA GLY A 103 -4.22 -3.62 6.33
C GLY A 103 -4.78 -2.26 6.75
N VAL A 104 -5.34 -1.47 5.83
CA VAL A 104 -5.99 -0.20 6.19
C VAL A 104 -7.26 -0.43 6.99
N ILE A 105 -7.52 0.47 7.94
CA ILE A 105 -8.74 0.43 8.75
C ILE A 105 -9.85 1.17 8.02
N THR A 106 -10.95 0.48 7.79
CA THR A 106 -12.16 1.04 7.19
C THR A 106 -13.29 1.08 8.22
N ARG A 107 -14.34 1.88 7.97
CA ARG A 107 -15.53 1.82 8.81
C ARG A 107 -16.27 0.49 8.60
N PRO A 108 -17.05 0.00 9.58
CA PRO A 108 -17.66 -1.33 9.54
C PRO A 108 -18.66 -1.56 8.39
N ASP A 109 -19.29 -0.50 7.89
CA ASP A 109 -20.28 -0.52 6.80
C ASP A 109 -19.68 -0.19 5.43
N ALA A 110 -18.39 0.11 5.34
CA ALA A 110 -17.69 0.29 4.08
C ALA A 110 -17.32 -1.05 3.45
N VAL A 111 -17.35 -1.11 2.13
CA VAL A 111 -16.86 -2.28 1.39
C VAL A 111 -15.37 -2.12 1.14
N HIS A 112 -14.57 -3.10 1.57
CA HIS A 112 -13.14 -3.16 1.26
C HIS A 112 -12.86 -4.31 0.29
N ILE A 113 -12.31 -3.99 -0.88
CA ILE A 113 -11.90 -4.96 -1.90
C ILE A 113 -10.39 -4.86 -2.10
N CYS A 114 -9.69 -5.97 -1.90
CA CYS A 114 -8.25 -6.03 -2.09
C CYS A 114 -7.88 -6.75 -3.38
N TYR A 115 -7.17 -6.03 -4.28
CA TYR A 115 -6.42 -6.67 -5.36
C TYR A 115 -5.07 -7.10 -4.81
N CYS A 116 -4.98 -8.33 -4.37
CA CYS A 116 -3.74 -8.89 -3.82
C CYS A 116 -2.80 -9.30 -4.96
N HIS A 117 -1.66 -8.63 -5.05
CA HIS A 117 -0.57 -9.00 -5.95
C HIS A 117 0.16 -10.25 -5.41
N THR A 118 1.19 -10.69 -6.13
CA THR A 118 2.07 -11.76 -5.62
C THR A 118 2.57 -11.40 -4.22
N PRO A 119 2.44 -12.32 -3.24
CA PRO A 119 2.95 -12.12 -1.89
C PRO A 119 4.41 -11.66 -1.88
N ILE A 120 4.82 -11.01 -0.82
CA ILE A 120 6.17 -10.46 -0.67
C ILE A 120 7.21 -11.58 -0.81
N ARG A 121 7.84 -11.70 -2.00
CA ARG A 121 8.76 -12.80 -2.34
C ARG A 121 9.92 -12.95 -1.37
N TYR A 122 10.43 -11.86 -0.82
CA TYR A 122 11.55 -11.92 0.13
C TYR A 122 11.14 -12.44 1.51
N VAL A 123 9.84 -12.56 1.79
CA VAL A 123 9.33 -13.17 3.02
C VAL A 123 9.00 -14.65 2.79
N TRP A 124 8.41 -15.01 1.64
CA TRP A 124 7.95 -16.37 1.36
C TRP A 124 8.96 -17.19 0.55
N ASP A 125 9.23 -16.80 -0.69
CA ASP A 125 10.02 -17.64 -1.63
C ASP A 125 11.52 -17.57 -1.37
N PHE A 126 12.03 -16.39 -0.97
CA PHE A 126 13.47 -16.13 -0.87
C PHE A 126 13.90 -15.75 0.54
N TYR A 127 13.13 -16.07 1.57
CA TYR A 127 13.42 -15.72 2.96
C TYR A 127 14.87 -16.07 3.36
N TYR A 128 15.28 -17.30 3.15
CA TYR A 128 16.63 -17.76 3.53
C TYR A 128 17.73 -17.08 2.73
N THR A 129 17.50 -16.84 1.43
CA THR A 129 18.45 -16.16 0.56
C THR A 129 18.65 -14.69 0.96
N TYR A 130 17.54 -13.97 1.21
CA TYR A 130 17.62 -12.58 1.66
C TYR A 130 18.17 -12.47 3.07
N ARG A 131 17.81 -13.38 3.98
CA ARG A 131 18.34 -13.43 5.33
C ARG A 131 19.84 -13.69 5.35
N ALA A 132 20.37 -14.56 4.47
CA ALA A 132 21.81 -14.83 4.34
C ALA A 132 22.60 -13.58 3.91
N ASN A 133 22.03 -12.78 3.01
CA ASN A 133 22.65 -11.57 2.46
C ASN A 133 22.30 -10.28 3.24
N ALA A 134 21.42 -10.36 4.24
CA ALA A 134 20.97 -9.22 5.01
C ALA A 134 22.00 -8.83 6.10
N ASN A 135 22.04 -7.54 6.43
CA ASN A 135 22.76 -7.06 7.59
C ASN A 135 22.12 -7.57 8.89
N TRP A 136 22.82 -7.46 10.02
CA TRP A 136 22.36 -8.00 11.31
C TRP A 136 20.99 -7.44 11.74
N LEU A 137 20.70 -6.16 11.47
CA LEU A 137 19.44 -5.51 11.80
C LEU A 137 18.29 -6.07 10.97
N ALA A 138 18.49 -6.26 9.67
CA ALA A 138 17.48 -6.85 8.80
C ALA A 138 17.20 -8.32 9.17
N ARG A 139 18.21 -9.08 9.60
CA ARG A 139 18.05 -10.46 10.12
C ARG A 139 17.17 -10.53 11.36
N LEU A 140 17.22 -9.50 12.21
CA LEU A 140 16.38 -9.42 13.42
C LEU A 140 14.92 -9.11 13.08
N VAL A 141 14.67 -8.29 12.06
CA VAL A 141 13.33 -7.82 11.67
C VAL A 141 12.59 -8.81 10.78
N MET A 142 13.30 -9.59 9.95
CA MET A 142 12.69 -10.53 8.99
C MET A 142 11.70 -11.54 9.62
N PRO A 143 11.98 -12.15 10.79
CA PRO A 143 11.01 -13.05 11.44
C PRO A 143 9.70 -12.35 11.83
N CYS A 144 9.79 -11.10 12.25
CA CYS A 144 8.61 -10.29 12.59
C CYS A 144 7.74 -10.01 11.35
N LEU A 145 8.38 -9.73 10.21
CA LEU A 145 7.69 -9.54 8.94
C LEU A 145 6.99 -10.80 8.45
N LEU A 146 7.61 -11.96 8.63
CA LEU A 146 7.00 -13.25 8.30
C LEU A 146 5.74 -13.48 9.14
N TYR A 147 5.83 -13.29 10.46
CA TYR A 147 4.72 -13.46 11.39
C TYR A 147 3.53 -12.52 11.09
N THR A 148 3.80 -11.25 10.81
CA THR A 148 2.73 -10.28 10.48
C THR A 148 2.08 -10.56 9.12
N SER A 149 2.83 -11.11 8.17
CA SER A 149 2.29 -11.53 6.87
C SER A 149 1.40 -12.77 6.98
N ASP A 150 1.80 -13.73 7.81
CA ASP A 150 1.07 -14.97 8.07
C ASP A 150 -0.26 -14.71 8.77
N ALA A 151 -0.24 -13.88 9.81
CA ALA A 151 -1.44 -13.47 10.54
C ALA A 151 -2.49 -12.76 9.70
N ALA A 152 -2.10 -12.11 8.60
CA ALA A 152 -3.04 -11.45 7.68
C ALA A 152 -3.74 -12.45 6.74
N ASP A 153 -3.13 -13.61 6.47
CA ASP A 153 -3.71 -14.65 5.61
C ASP A 153 -4.68 -15.56 6.39
N ASP A 154 -4.53 -15.68 7.72
CA ASP A 154 -5.44 -16.44 8.59
C ASP A 154 -6.82 -15.77 8.81
N LEU A 155 -7.00 -14.52 8.39
CA LEU A 155 -8.26 -13.77 8.53
C LEU A 155 -9.15 -13.83 7.29
N THR A 156 -8.80 -14.60 6.27
CA THR A 156 -9.58 -14.85 5.06
C THR A 156 -10.05 -16.29 5.00
#